data_ad2a7a0c402c099ab819f1da5a7d6ea5
#
_entry.id   ad2a7a0c402c099ab819f1da5a7d6ea5
#
_cell.length_a   1.000
_cell.length_b   1.000
_cell.length_c   1.000
_cell.angle_alpha   90.00
_cell.angle_beta   90.00
_cell.angle_gamma   90.00
#
_symmetry.space_group_name_H-M   'P 1'
#
loop_
_entity.id
_entity.type
_entity.pdbx_description
1 polymer ?
#
loop_
_entity_poly.entity_id
_entity_poly.type
_entity_poly.pdbx_seq_one_letter_code
_entity_poly.pdbx_strand_id
1 'polypeptide(L)'
;MRILYPIFLLIIFVSFATGQDAKSSKPTFDVVDFSKKFEVVEWLAEYDNVAWKTTDFLMALPKGELAGLGPEWFCFQDKNKAWHAVYGKLTQDRYNAVVHLEIDSSQKIARSDQKIDQEFINKHAMALKTGREKLLATIPVGSPRFNQFIRQNSDKTFSVWLLPAFQPNRMAVYGGEAIYVIDSTGTKILKDESYFQKDFRGFMSEPAREIWLNYADKEKPSLGAIFFVWYYKQYFTQIFIDNARSTSTAIKTSSGYIWTHVEKDIASKP
;
A
#
# COMPACT_ATOMS: atom_id res chain seq x y z
N MET A 1 2.83 5.85 -30.22
CA MET A 1 1.66 4.97 -30.45
C MET A 1 1.53 4.10 -29.20
N ARG A 2 0.66 4.52 -28.26
CA ARG A 2 0.48 3.83 -26.96
C ARG A 2 -0.48 2.67 -27.17
N ILE A 3 0.02 1.46 -26.98
CA ILE A 3 -0.80 0.25 -26.98
C ILE A 3 -1.40 0.14 -25.59
N LEU A 4 -2.68 0.50 -25.46
CA LEU A 4 -3.50 0.18 -24.30
C LEU A 4 -3.79 -1.32 -24.37
N TYR A 5 -3.20 -2.10 -23.48
CA TYR A 5 -3.59 -3.48 -23.26
C TYR A 5 -4.84 -3.50 -22.37
N PRO A 6 -5.97 -4.02 -22.84
CA PRO A 6 -7.10 -4.27 -21.96
C PRO A 6 -6.76 -5.43 -21.03
N ILE A 7 -6.80 -5.18 -19.73
CA ILE A 7 -6.71 -6.23 -18.71
C ILE A 7 -8.02 -7.02 -18.78
N PHE A 8 -8.01 -8.18 -19.42
CA PHE A 8 -9.11 -9.14 -19.36
C PHE A 8 -8.99 -9.92 -18.05
N LEU A 9 -9.85 -9.59 -17.09
CA LEU A 9 -10.04 -10.36 -15.88
C LEU A 9 -10.82 -11.62 -16.23
N LEU A 10 -10.11 -12.72 -16.56
CA LEU A 10 -10.74 -14.01 -16.81
C LEU A 10 -11.01 -14.73 -15.49
N ILE A 11 -12.23 -14.67 -15.02
CA ILE A 11 -12.67 -15.41 -13.83
C ILE A 11 -13.09 -16.81 -14.30
N ILE A 12 -12.27 -17.82 -14.03
CA ILE A 12 -12.62 -19.22 -14.28
C ILE A 12 -13.33 -19.76 -13.04
N PHE A 13 -14.66 -19.96 -13.16
CA PHE A 13 -15.43 -20.72 -12.19
C PHE A 13 -15.36 -22.20 -12.56
N VAL A 14 -14.70 -23.01 -11.77
CA VAL A 14 -14.82 -24.47 -11.86
C VAL A 14 -15.98 -24.89 -10.97
N SER A 15 -17.14 -25.07 -11.56
CA SER A 15 -18.30 -25.62 -10.87
C SER A 15 -18.32 -27.15 -11.05
N PHE A 16 -18.09 -27.89 -9.98
CA PHE A 16 -18.44 -29.30 -9.94
C PHE A 16 -19.95 -29.42 -9.69
N ALA A 17 -20.70 -29.77 -10.73
CA ALA A 17 -22.12 -30.05 -10.63
C ALA A 17 -22.33 -31.45 -10.05
N THR A 18 -22.61 -31.55 -8.75
CA THR A 18 -23.39 -32.65 -8.20
C THR A 18 -24.80 -32.14 -7.93
N GLY A 19 -25.78 -32.67 -8.62
CA GLY A 19 -27.17 -32.24 -8.49
C GLY A 19 -27.72 -32.50 -7.09
N GLN A 20 -27.96 -31.40 -6.38
CA GLN A 20 -28.91 -31.30 -5.26
C GLN A 20 -29.36 -29.85 -5.20
N ASP A 21 -30.63 -29.61 -4.91
CA ASP A 21 -31.34 -28.34 -4.91
C ASP A 21 -30.50 -27.14 -4.48
N ALA A 22 -30.09 -26.35 -5.46
CA ALA A 22 -29.31 -25.16 -5.25
C ALA A 22 -30.20 -24.07 -4.63
N LYS A 23 -30.28 -24.01 -3.30
CA LYS A 23 -30.44 -22.72 -2.64
C LYS A 23 -29.26 -21.86 -3.09
N SER A 24 -29.53 -20.91 -3.96
CA SER A 24 -28.56 -19.90 -4.41
C SER A 24 -27.90 -19.26 -3.18
N SER A 25 -26.81 -19.85 -2.70
CA SER A 25 -25.97 -19.21 -1.69
C SER A 25 -25.29 -18.02 -2.36
N LYS A 26 -25.52 -16.81 -1.86
CA LYS A 26 -24.78 -15.62 -2.28
C LYS A 26 -23.29 -15.94 -2.20
N PRO A 27 -22.48 -15.60 -3.23
CA PRO A 27 -21.04 -15.79 -3.14
C PRO A 27 -20.54 -15.13 -1.87
N THR A 28 -19.77 -15.86 -1.07
CA THR A 28 -19.25 -15.36 0.21
C THR A 28 -18.08 -14.41 0.00
N PHE A 29 -17.38 -14.53 -1.15
CA PHE A 29 -16.27 -13.64 -1.49
C PHE A 29 -16.78 -12.39 -2.20
N ASP A 30 -16.48 -11.23 -1.60
CA ASP A 30 -16.84 -9.93 -2.15
C ASP A 30 -15.79 -9.42 -3.14
N VAL A 31 -15.97 -9.78 -4.41
CA VAL A 31 -15.08 -9.39 -5.51
C VAL A 31 -15.04 -7.86 -5.68
N VAL A 32 -16.16 -7.16 -5.41
CA VAL A 32 -16.22 -5.69 -5.59
C VAL A 32 -15.37 -5.00 -4.53
N ASP A 33 -15.46 -5.41 -3.28
CA ASP A 33 -14.63 -4.88 -2.19
C ASP A 33 -13.14 -5.18 -2.46
N PHE A 34 -12.85 -6.41 -2.89
CA PHE A 34 -11.48 -6.81 -3.24
C PHE A 34 -10.90 -5.96 -4.36
N SER A 35 -11.63 -5.78 -5.46
CA SER A 35 -11.17 -5.00 -6.62
C SER A 35 -10.88 -3.55 -6.24
N LYS A 36 -11.75 -2.91 -5.44
CA LYS A 36 -11.51 -1.54 -4.95
C LYS A 36 -10.23 -1.44 -4.11
N LYS A 37 -9.98 -2.41 -3.25
CA LYS A 37 -8.73 -2.47 -2.47
C LYS A 37 -7.52 -2.71 -3.36
N PHE A 38 -7.66 -3.57 -4.36
CA PHE A 38 -6.58 -3.89 -5.27
C PHE A 38 -6.17 -2.70 -6.15
N GLU A 39 -7.12 -1.90 -6.63
CA GLU A 39 -6.82 -0.62 -7.33
C GLU A 39 -5.97 0.32 -6.44
N VAL A 40 -6.30 0.41 -5.15
CA VAL A 40 -5.47 1.17 -4.21
C VAL A 40 -4.09 0.55 -4.05
N VAL A 41 -4.00 -0.77 -3.95
CA VAL A 41 -2.74 -1.50 -3.81
C VAL A 41 -1.83 -1.31 -5.02
N GLU A 42 -2.35 -1.31 -6.24
CA GLU A 42 -1.56 -1.04 -7.44
C GLU A 42 -0.98 0.39 -7.39
N TRP A 43 -1.79 1.37 -7.01
CA TRP A 43 -1.33 2.74 -6.84
C TRP A 43 -0.26 2.87 -5.73
N LEU A 44 -0.43 2.17 -4.59
CA LEU A 44 0.57 2.14 -3.51
C LEU A 44 1.89 1.51 -3.98
N ALA A 45 1.83 0.47 -4.80
CA ALA A 45 3.02 -0.17 -5.36
C ALA A 45 3.78 0.74 -6.33
N GLU A 46 3.05 1.51 -7.16
CA GLU A 46 3.67 2.55 -8.00
C GLU A 46 4.31 3.65 -7.16
N TYR A 47 3.60 4.14 -6.14
CA TYR A 47 4.12 5.15 -5.21
C TYR A 47 5.43 4.67 -4.54
N ASP A 48 5.46 3.43 -4.06
CA ASP A 48 6.65 2.86 -3.42
C ASP A 48 7.83 2.74 -4.40
N ASN A 49 7.57 2.33 -5.64
CA ASN A 49 8.61 2.29 -6.68
C ASN A 49 9.19 3.69 -6.97
N VAL A 50 8.35 4.72 -6.99
CA VAL A 50 8.77 6.13 -7.09
C VAL A 50 9.61 6.53 -5.90
N ALA A 51 9.14 6.23 -4.68
CA ALA A 51 9.83 6.53 -3.44
C ALA A 51 11.22 5.86 -3.38
N TRP A 52 11.32 4.59 -3.79
CA TRP A 52 12.59 3.87 -3.89
C TRP A 52 13.57 4.56 -4.84
N LYS A 53 13.15 4.75 -6.09
CA LYS A 53 14.00 5.34 -7.13
C LYS A 53 14.48 6.74 -6.76
N THR A 54 13.57 7.56 -6.21
CA THR A 54 13.91 8.93 -5.82
C THR A 54 14.77 8.98 -4.56
N THR A 55 14.64 8.01 -3.65
CA THR A 55 15.53 7.85 -2.50
C THR A 55 16.93 7.46 -2.95
N ASP A 56 17.09 6.53 -3.89
CA ASP A 56 18.39 6.17 -4.45
C ASP A 56 19.07 7.39 -5.10
N PHE A 57 18.33 8.19 -5.86
CA PHE A 57 18.82 9.44 -6.42
C PHE A 57 19.27 10.40 -5.32
N LEU A 58 18.44 10.56 -4.27
CA LEU A 58 18.73 11.43 -3.13
C LEU A 58 20.02 11.00 -2.43
N MET A 59 20.20 9.70 -2.19
CA MET A 59 21.39 9.16 -1.51
C MET A 59 22.69 9.34 -2.29
N ALA A 60 22.61 9.60 -3.60
CA ALA A 60 23.75 9.92 -4.46
C ALA A 60 24.14 11.41 -4.41
N LEU A 61 23.32 12.29 -3.82
CA LEU A 61 23.63 13.71 -3.69
C LEU A 61 24.68 13.98 -2.63
N PRO A 62 25.42 15.09 -2.77
CA PRO A 62 26.34 15.54 -1.71
C PRO A 62 25.65 15.73 -0.36
N LYS A 63 26.27 15.29 0.73
CA LYS A 63 25.69 15.36 2.08
C LYS A 63 25.22 16.76 2.47
N GLY A 64 25.89 17.82 2.02
CA GLY A 64 25.49 19.20 2.28
C GLY A 64 24.13 19.57 1.69
N GLU A 65 23.73 18.94 0.58
CA GLU A 65 22.44 19.17 -0.06
C GLU A 65 21.27 18.46 0.66
N LEU A 66 21.60 17.52 1.53
CA LEU A 66 20.64 16.79 2.35
C LEU A 66 20.42 17.43 3.72
N ALA A 67 21.13 18.52 4.00
CA ALA A 67 20.94 19.26 5.23
C ALA A 67 19.52 19.84 5.31
N GLY A 68 18.85 19.65 6.43
CA GLY A 68 17.47 20.11 6.61
C GLY A 68 16.38 19.13 6.18
N LEU A 69 16.72 17.89 5.78
CA LEU A 69 15.71 16.84 5.60
C LEU A 69 15.11 16.41 6.94
N GLY A 70 13.83 16.14 6.93
CA GLY A 70 13.06 15.60 8.04
C GLY A 70 12.36 14.29 7.65
N PRO A 71 11.53 13.74 8.55
CA PRO A 71 10.79 12.51 8.26
C PRO A 71 9.58 12.74 7.35
N GLU A 72 9.19 13.96 7.08
CA GLU A 72 8.07 14.31 6.21
C GLU A 72 8.56 14.38 4.77
N TRP A 73 8.38 13.31 4.03
CA TRP A 73 8.56 13.25 2.58
C TRP A 73 7.35 12.57 1.95
N PHE A 74 7.04 12.89 0.72
CA PHE A 74 5.91 12.30 0.02
C PHE A 74 6.08 12.36 -1.49
N CYS A 75 5.36 11.45 -2.16
CA CYS A 75 5.21 11.47 -3.60
C CYS A 75 3.78 11.87 -3.96
N PHE A 76 3.61 12.46 -5.15
CA PHE A 76 2.30 12.76 -5.71
C PHE A 76 2.36 12.72 -7.23
N GLN A 77 1.20 12.60 -7.86
CA GLN A 77 1.06 12.77 -9.31
C GLN A 77 0.49 14.15 -9.60
N ASP A 78 1.07 14.81 -10.61
CA ASP A 78 0.51 16.05 -11.14
C ASP A 78 -0.70 15.78 -12.05
N LYS A 79 -1.31 16.83 -12.61
CA LYS A 79 -2.42 16.74 -13.54
C LYS A 79 -2.11 15.97 -14.83
N ASN A 80 -0.83 15.85 -15.19
CA ASN A 80 -0.35 15.11 -16.35
C ASN A 80 0.03 13.66 -15.99
N LYS A 81 -0.21 13.26 -14.73
CA LYS A 81 0.18 11.97 -14.15
C LYS A 81 1.70 11.75 -14.07
N ALA A 82 2.51 12.79 -14.16
CA ALA A 82 3.92 12.72 -13.84
C ALA A 82 4.08 12.54 -12.32
N TRP A 83 5.01 11.69 -11.92
CA TRP A 83 5.32 11.48 -10.52
C TRP A 83 6.32 12.51 -10.03
N HIS A 84 6.05 13.06 -8.87
CA HIS A 84 6.93 13.94 -8.13
C HIS A 84 7.23 13.35 -6.75
N ALA A 85 8.44 13.60 -6.26
CA ALA A 85 8.82 13.29 -4.89
C ALA A 85 9.40 14.54 -4.22
N VAL A 86 8.91 14.89 -3.05
CA VAL A 86 9.31 16.07 -2.30
C VAL A 86 9.89 15.64 -0.96
N TYR A 87 11.11 16.05 -0.71
CA TYR A 87 11.85 15.78 0.50
C TYR A 87 12.15 17.11 1.21
N GLY A 88 11.88 17.16 2.50
CA GLY A 88 12.05 18.39 3.27
C GLY A 88 11.77 18.17 4.75
N LYS A 89 11.39 19.23 5.44
CA LYS A 89 11.10 19.20 6.87
C LYS A 89 9.92 20.11 7.20
N LEU A 90 8.99 19.59 7.96
CA LEU A 90 7.92 20.37 8.56
C LEU A 90 8.45 21.06 9.83
N THR A 91 8.45 22.39 9.86
CA THR A 91 8.85 23.19 11.02
C THR A 91 7.65 24.04 11.41
N GLN A 92 7.11 23.80 12.59
CA GLN A 92 5.81 24.33 12.99
C GLN A 92 4.75 23.93 11.97
N ASP A 93 4.15 24.89 11.26
CA ASP A 93 3.11 24.65 10.27
C ASP A 93 3.59 24.87 8.81
N ARG A 94 4.91 25.05 8.62
CA ARG A 94 5.50 25.28 7.30
C ARG A 94 6.42 24.15 6.90
N TYR A 95 6.13 23.57 5.76
CA TYR A 95 7.01 22.58 5.13
C TYR A 95 8.07 23.28 4.29
N ASN A 96 9.33 23.05 4.62
CA ASN A 96 10.48 23.55 3.87
C ASN A 96 10.97 22.43 2.96
N ALA A 97 10.60 22.49 1.67
CA ALA A 97 11.10 21.56 0.66
C ALA A 97 12.59 21.80 0.43
N VAL A 98 13.40 20.76 0.52
CA VAL A 98 14.85 20.79 0.29
C VAL A 98 15.18 20.22 -1.09
N VAL A 99 14.55 19.12 -1.46
CA VAL A 99 14.70 18.47 -2.75
C VAL A 99 13.35 18.19 -3.35
N HIS A 100 13.14 18.58 -4.61
CA HIS A 100 12.00 18.23 -5.42
C HIS A 100 12.48 17.46 -6.66
N LEU A 101 12.00 16.25 -6.83
CA LEU A 101 12.33 15.38 -7.94
C LEU A 101 11.09 15.09 -8.78
N GLU A 102 11.30 14.91 -10.06
CA GLU A 102 10.28 14.49 -11.03
C GLU A 102 10.75 13.22 -11.75
N ILE A 103 9.81 12.31 -11.98
CA ILE A 103 10.03 11.12 -12.80
C ILE A 103 9.20 11.29 -14.07
N ASP A 104 9.86 11.40 -15.20
CA ASP A 104 9.22 11.53 -16.49
C ASP A 104 8.66 10.19 -17.02
N SER A 105 7.97 10.24 -18.15
CA SER A 105 7.39 9.07 -18.82
C SER A 105 8.42 8.04 -19.27
N SER A 106 9.70 8.43 -19.39
CA SER A 106 10.82 7.53 -19.70
C SER A 106 11.46 6.91 -18.44
N GLN A 107 10.89 7.16 -17.27
CA GLN A 107 11.39 6.73 -15.96
C GLN A 107 12.72 7.40 -15.56
N LYS A 108 13.09 8.50 -16.20
CA LYS A 108 14.25 9.29 -15.81
C LYS A 108 13.90 10.21 -14.66
N ILE A 109 14.78 10.23 -13.66
CA ILE A 109 14.66 11.09 -12.48
C ILE A 109 15.52 12.33 -12.67
N ALA A 110 14.95 13.48 -12.41
CA ALA A 110 15.65 14.76 -12.42
C ALA A 110 15.14 15.65 -11.28
N ARG A 111 15.93 16.67 -10.94
CA ARG A 111 15.43 17.78 -10.11
C ARG A 111 14.38 18.54 -10.90
N SER A 112 13.29 18.85 -10.24
CA SER A 112 12.22 19.64 -10.83
C SER A 112 12.36 21.10 -10.38
N ASP A 113 12.34 22.00 -11.34
CA ASP A 113 12.28 23.46 -11.10
C ASP A 113 10.83 23.95 -10.97
N GLN A 114 9.87 23.06 -11.11
CA GLN A 114 8.45 23.39 -10.96
C GLN A 114 8.17 23.87 -9.54
N LYS A 115 7.60 25.07 -9.44
CA LYS A 115 7.10 25.58 -8.16
C LYS A 115 5.88 24.80 -7.74
N ILE A 116 5.96 24.19 -6.56
CA ILE A 116 4.81 23.55 -5.92
C ILE A 116 4.13 24.59 -5.04
N ASP A 117 2.81 24.56 -5.01
CA ASP A 117 2.02 25.38 -4.11
C ASP A 117 2.42 25.11 -2.65
N GLN A 118 2.74 26.14 -1.91
CA GLN A 118 3.19 26.05 -0.52
C GLN A 118 2.09 25.48 0.39
N GLU A 119 0.84 25.83 0.14
CA GLU A 119 -0.29 25.31 0.90
C GLU A 119 -0.47 23.81 0.66
N PHE A 120 -0.32 23.38 -0.60
CA PHE A 120 -0.38 21.98 -0.98
C PHE A 120 0.67 21.14 -0.22
N ILE A 121 1.95 21.56 -0.23
CA ILE A 121 3.01 20.79 0.45
C ILE A 121 2.88 20.83 1.97
N ASN A 122 2.43 21.95 2.54
CA ASN A 122 2.19 22.08 3.98
C ASN A 122 1.12 21.08 4.44
N LYS A 123 -0.01 21.02 3.74
CA LYS A 123 -1.13 20.14 4.07
C LYS A 123 -0.76 18.66 3.95
N HIS A 124 -0.01 18.29 2.91
CA HIS A 124 0.48 16.91 2.76
C HIS A 124 1.40 16.51 3.92
N ALA A 125 2.38 17.34 4.25
CA ALA A 125 3.30 17.07 5.35
C ALA A 125 2.58 17.02 6.70
N MET A 126 1.60 17.90 6.91
CA MET A 126 0.78 17.91 8.13
C MET A 126 -0.06 16.64 8.24
N ALA A 127 -0.71 16.21 7.17
CA ALA A 127 -1.50 14.98 7.17
C ALA A 127 -0.64 13.73 7.44
N LEU A 128 0.56 13.64 6.86
CA LEU A 128 1.51 12.57 7.17
C LEU A 128 1.95 12.59 8.63
N LYS A 129 2.26 13.78 9.17
CA LYS A 129 2.60 13.94 10.59
C LYS A 129 1.45 13.46 11.47
N THR A 130 0.22 13.91 11.21
CA THR A 130 -0.98 13.52 11.97
C THR A 130 -1.20 12.00 11.96
N GLY A 131 -1.10 11.37 10.80
CA GLY A 131 -1.25 9.91 10.67
C GLY A 131 -0.13 9.15 11.38
N ARG A 132 1.12 9.60 11.26
CA ARG A 132 2.27 8.98 11.92
C ARG A 132 2.20 9.11 13.45
N GLU A 133 1.84 10.28 13.97
CA GLU A 133 1.66 10.47 15.43
C GLU A 133 0.58 9.54 15.98
N LYS A 134 -0.54 9.38 15.26
CA LYS A 134 -1.59 8.44 15.62
C LYS A 134 -1.10 6.99 15.60
N LEU A 135 -0.34 6.58 14.56
CA LEU A 135 0.26 5.25 14.51
C LEU A 135 1.16 5.00 15.71
N LEU A 136 2.10 5.91 15.99
CA LEU A 136 3.06 5.78 17.09
C LEU A 136 2.38 5.73 18.47
N ALA A 137 1.24 6.38 18.63
CA ALA A 137 0.43 6.29 19.85
C ALA A 137 -0.34 4.94 19.96
N THR A 138 -0.46 4.19 18.86
CA THR A 138 -1.26 2.96 18.80
C THR A 138 -0.40 1.70 18.91
N ILE A 139 0.79 1.71 18.29
CA ILE A 139 1.66 0.52 18.24
C ILE A 139 2.68 0.49 19.38
N PRO A 140 3.10 -0.70 19.86
CA PRO A 140 4.13 -0.83 20.89
C PRO A 140 5.48 -0.25 20.47
N VAL A 141 6.27 0.16 21.45
CA VAL A 141 7.69 0.49 21.23
C VAL A 141 8.42 -0.76 20.71
N GLY A 142 9.28 -0.57 19.70
CA GLY A 142 9.99 -1.69 19.05
C GLY A 142 9.22 -2.33 17.90
N SER A 143 8.05 -1.80 17.54
CA SER A 143 7.33 -2.22 16.33
C SER A 143 8.19 -2.06 15.07
N PRO A 144 7.89 -2.81 13.97
CA PRO A 144 8.62 -2.70 12.71
C PRO A 144 8.54 -1.29 12.14
N ARG A 145 9.43 -0.97 11.22
CA ARG A 145 9.35 0.27 10.43
C ARG A 145 8.13 0.21 9.51
N PHE A 146 7.56 1.38 9.24
CA PHE A 146 6.42 1.55 8.34
C PHE A 146 6.81 2.45 7.16
N ASN A 147 6.37 2.07 5.97
CA ASN A 147 6.31 2.95 4.82
C ASN A 147 5.10 3.86 4.95
N GLN A 148 5.21 5.08 4.40
CA GLN A 148 4.16 6.08 4.42
C GLN A 148 3.73 6.43 3.00
N PHE A 149 2.42 6.48 2.80
CA PHE A 149 1.80 6.82 1.54
C PHE A 149 0.71 7.86 1.78
N ILE A 150 0.56 8.80 0.88
CA ILE A 150 -0.46 9.84 0.98
C ILE A 150 -1.02 10.19 -0.39
N ARG A 151 -2.34 10.40 -0.43
CA ARG A 151 -3.04 10.89 -1.61
C ARG A 151 -4.10 11.90 -1.20
N GLN A 152 -4.13 13.05 -1.87
CA GLN A 152 -5.25 13.97 -1.73
C GLN A 152 -6.44 13.43 -2.53
N ASN A 153 -7.60 13.36 -1.88
CA ASN A 153 -8.86 12.94 -2.47
C ASN A 153 -9.53 14.10 -3.24
N SER A 154 -10.53 13.78 -4.06
CA SER A 154 -11.28 14.79 -4.83
C SER A 154 -12.01 15.83 -3.95
N ASP A 155 -12.41 15.44 -2.75
CA ASP A 155 -13.04 16.28 -1.73
C ASP A 155 -12.03 17.09 -0.88
N LYS A 156 -10.76 17.09 -1.28
CA LYS A 156 -9.61 17.73 -0.60
C LYS A 156 -9.19 17.11 0.71
N THR A 157 -9.81 16.04 1.20
CA THR A 157 -9.31 15.24 2.30
C THR A 157 -8.06 14.47 1.89
N PHE A 158 -7.35 13.88 2.85
CA PHE A 158 -6.17 13.06 2.59
C PHE A 158 -6.41 11.62 3.03
N SER A 159 -6.11 10.69 2.15
CA SER A 159 -5.93 9.28 2.52
C SER A 159 -4.46 9.06 2.85
N VAL A 160 -4.20 8.54 4.04
CA VAL A 160 -2.85 8.18 4.52
C VAL A 160 -2.83 6.70 4.85
N TRP A 161 -1.86 6.00 4.27
CA TRP A 161 -1.60 4.58 4.55
C TRP A 161 -0.21 4.45 5.15
N LEU A 162 -0.13 3.74 6.26
CA LEU A 162 1.12 3.39 6.91
C LEU A 162 1.16 1.86 7.00
N LEU A 163 2.00 1.25 6.19
CA LEU A 163 2.11 -0.20 6.04
C LEU A 163 3.51 -0.66 6.46
N PRO A 164 3.66 -1.85 7.09
CA PRO A 164 4.96 -2.35 7.47
C PRO A 164 5.92 -2.37 6.28
N ALA A 165 7.06 -1.71 6.46
CA ALA A 165 8.12 -1.68 5.46
C ALA A 165 8.88 -3.00 5.40
N PHE A 166 9.61 -3.23 4.31
CA PHE A 166 10.64 -4.27 4.26
C PHE A 166 11.74 -3.92 5.26
N GLN A 167 12.02 -4.83 6.19
CA GLN A 167 12.98 -4.56 7.25
C GLN A 167 14.44 -4.74 6.77
N PRO A 168 15.43 -4.05 7.39
CA PRO A 168 16.85 -4.12 6.96
C PRO A 168 17.44 -5.53 6.94
N ASN A 169 16.90 -6.46 7.75
CA ASN A 169 17.31 -7.86 7.79
C ASN A 169 16.64 -8.74 6.72
N ARG A 170 16.08 -8.13 5.66
CA ARG A 170 15.38 -8.81 4.55
C ARG A 170 14.11 -9.54 5.00
N MET A 171 13.43 -9.01 6.00
CA MET A 171 12.19 -9.56 6.52
C MET A 171 10.99 -8.76 5.99
N ALA A 172 10.05 -9.42 5.34
CA ALA A 172 8.73 -8.90 5.03
C ALA A 172 7.80 -9.09 6.25
N VAL A 173 7.19 -8.02 6.72
CA VAL A 173 6.39 -8.02 7.96
C VAL A 173 4.93 -7.74 7.64
N TYR A 174 4.01 -8.44 8.31
CA TYR A 174 2.57 -8.23 8.26
C TYR A 174 1.95 -8.24 9.66
N GLY A 175 0.65 -8.03 9.75
CA GLY A 175 -0.10 -8.06 11.01
C GLY A 175 -0.50 -6.68 11.52
N GLY A 176 -0.29 -5.64 10.70
CA GLY A 176 -0.78 -4.30 11.00
C GLY A 176 -0.82 -3.42 9.76
N GLU A 177 -1.83 -2.58 9.72
CA GLU A 177 -2.01 -1.52 8.74
C GLU A 177 -2.69 -0.35 9.41
N ALA A 178 -2.17 0.86 9.21
CA ALA A 178 -2.83 2.07 9.65
C ALA A 178 -3.36 2.80 8.40
N ILE A 179 -4.67 3.04 8.38
CA ILE A 179 -5.38 3.65 7.27
C ILE A 179 -6.23 4.77 7.81
N TYR A 180 -5.91 6.00 7.41
CA TYR A 180 -6.60 7.19 7.90
C TYR A 180 -7.16 8.01 6.74
N VAL A 181 -8.36 8.56 6.94
CA VAL A 181 -8.85 9.71 6.19
C VAL A 181 -8.68 10.93 7.07
N ILE A 182 -7.94 11.93 6.59
CA ILE A 182 -7.60 13.15 7.32
C ILE A 182 -8.24 14.33 6.61
N ASP A 183 -8.66 15.33 7.36
CA ASP A 183 -9.35 16.50 6.83
C ASP A 183 -8.49 17.32 5.85
N SER A 184 -9.12 18.27 5.17
CA SER A 184 -8.47 19.11 4.16
C SER A 184 -7.37 20.05 4.71
N THR A 185 -7.27 20.19 6.02
CA THR A 185 -6.19 20.95 6.67
C THR A 185 -4.98 20.06 7.02
N GLY A 186 -5.15 18.73 7.00
CA GLY A 186 -4.14 17.76 7.39
C GLY A 186 -4.01 17.54 8.90
N THR A 187 -4.92 18.06 9.71
CA THR A 187 -4.75 18.09 11.19
C THR A 187 -5.68 17.18 11.95
N LYS A 188 -6.80 16.75 11.36
CA LYS A 188 -7.85 15.98 12.04
C LYS A 188 -8.14 14.66 11.31
N ILE A 189 -8.05 13.56 12.04
CA ILE A 189 -8.47 12.25 11.54
C ILE A 189 -10.01 12.23 11.53
N LEU A 190 -10.59 12.03 10.34
CA LEU A 190 -12.02 11.91 10.10
C LEU A 190 -12.48 10.45 10.16
N LYS A 191 -11.60 9.53 9.69
CA LYS A 191 -11.86 8.09 9.66
C LYS A 191 -10.59 7.33 9.99
N ASP A 192 -10.72 6.31 10.83
CA ASP A 192 -9.66 5.37 11.17
C ASP A 192 -10.13 3.96 10.79
N GLU A 193 -9.50 3.37 9.77
CA GLU A 193 -9.77 2.02 9.28
C GLU A 193 -8.58 1.09 9.56
N SER A 194 -7.75 1.47 10.53
CA SER A 194 -6.57 0.70 10.91
C SER A 194 -6.94 -0.66 11.46
N TYR A 195 -6.05 -1.60 11.23
CA TYR A 195 -6.17 -2.94 11.75
C TYR A 195 -4.80 -3.42 12.25
N PHE A 196 -4.75 -3.91 13.46
CA PHE A 196 -3.55 -4.46 14.07
C PHE A 196 -3.86 -5.81 14.68
N GLN A 197 -3.06 -6.82 14.32
CA GLN A 197 -3.02 -8.08 15.05
C GLN A 197 -2.30 -7.86 16.39
N LYS A 198 -2.46 -8.78 17.32
CA LYS A 198 -1.77 -8.70 18.60
C LYS A 198 -0.26 -8.59 18.45
N ASP A 199 0.30 -9.32 17.48
CA ASP A 199 1.73 -9.35 17.21
C ASP A 199 1.99 -9.18 15.71
N PHE A 200 3.03 -8.40 15.36
CA PHE A 200 3.57 -8.38 14.00
C PHE A 200 4.30 -9.68 13.72
N ARG A 201 4.11 -10.20 12.52
CA ARG A 201 4.77 -11.42 12.06
C ARG A 201 5.60 -11.13 10.84
N GLY A 202 6.75 -11.81 10.72
CA GLY A 202 7.67 -11.60 9.62
C GLY A 202 8.14 -12.89 8.97
N PHE A 203 8.45 -12.78 7.70
CA PHE A 203 9.06 -13.86 6.93
C PHE A 203 10.35 -13.38 6.29
N MET A 204 11.41 -14.14 6.46
CA MET A 204 12.65 -13.92 5.72
C MET A 204 12.39 -14.16 4.23
N SER A 205 12.86 -13.26 3.38
CA SER A 205 12.70 -13.35 1.93
C SER A 205 13.62 -14.41 1.29
N GLU A 206 14.59 -14.92 2.02
CA GLU A 206 15.52 -15.95 1.58
C GLU A 206 15.66 -17.08 2.62
N PRO A 207 15.66 -18.33 2.19
CA PRO A 207 15.36 -18.81 0.85
C PRO A 207 13.88 -18.59 0.48
N ALA A 208 13.59 -18.42 -0.83
CA ALA A 208 12.23 -18.27 -1.30
C ALA A 208 11.39 -19.51 -0.94
N ARG A 209 10.22 -19.30 -0.36
CA ARG A 209 9.33 -20.36 0.12
C ARG A 209 7.87 -19.95 0.01
N GLU A 210 6.98 -20.89 0.17
CA GLU A 210 5.56 -20.63 0.38
C GLU A 210 5.34 -20.06 1.79
N ILE A 211 4.46 -19.07 1.89
CA ILE A 211 4.09 -18.44 3.17
C ILE A 211 2.58 -18.21 3.26
N TRP A 212 2.08 -18.22 4.49
CA TRP A 212 0.67 -18.02 4.81
C TRP A 212 0.50 -16.82 5.74
N LEU A 213 -0.25 -15.83 5.30
CA LEU A 213 -0.67 -14.69 6.11
C LEU A 213 -1.95 -15.08 6.85
N ASN A 214 -1.86 -15.26 8.14
CA ASN A 214 -3.01 -15.65 8.95
C ASN A 214 -3.85 -14.42 9.34
N TYR A 215 -5.04 -14.34 8.77
CA TYR A 215 -6.08 -13.34 9.04
C TYR A 215 -7.40 -14.03 9.39
N ALA A 216 -7.36 -15.10 10.18
CA ALA A 216 -8.54 -15.92 10.53
C ALA A 216 -9.61 -15.13 11.29
N ASP A 217 -9.30 -13.96 11.84
CA ASP A 217 -10.21 -13.03 12.49
C ASP A 217 -10.89 -12.04 11.52
N LYS A 218 -10.53 -12.08 10.23
CA LYS A 218 -11.12 -11.26 9.17
C LYS A 218 -11.93 -12.12 8.20
N GLU A 219 -13.11 -11.67 7.85
CA GLU A 219 -13.93 -12.35 6.84
C GLU A 219 -13.41 -12.14 5.42
N LYS A 220 -12.74 -11.03 5.18
CA LYS A 220 -12.24 -10.59 3.86
C LYS A 220 -10.77 -10.19 3.94
N PRO A 221 -10.01 -10.29 2.84
CA PRO A 221 -8.66 -9.74 2.77
C PRO A 221 -8.62 -8.25 3.15
N SER A 222 -7.70 -7.88 4.02
CA SER A 222 -7.42 -6.49 4.32
C SER A 222 -6.59 -5.84 3.22
N LEU A 223 -6.57 -4.51 3.15
CA LEU A 223 -5.77 -3.79 2.17
C LEU A 223 -4.29 -4.10 2.34
N GLY A 224 -3.79 -4.11 3.58
CA GLY A 224 -2.39 -4.42 3.88
C GLY A 224 -2.02 -5.86 3.54
N ALA A 225 -2.95 -6.83 3.69
CA ALA A 225 -2.70 -8.21 3.27
C ALA A 225 -2.59 -8.32 1.74
N ILE A 226 -3.48 -7.64 0.99
CA ILE A 226 -3.43 -7.60 -0.49
C ILE A 226 -2.14 -6.90 -0.94
N PHE A 227 -1.77 -5.79 -0.30
CA PHE A 227 -0.51 -5.08 -0.57
C PHE A 227 0.69 -5.99 -0.32
N PHE A 228 0.73 -6.70 0.80
CA PHE A 228 1.82 -7.62 1.11
C PHE A 228 2.01 -8.66 0.00
N VAL A 229 0.94 -9.34 -0.41
CA VAL A 229 1.01 -10.33 -1.51
C VAL A 229 1.51 -9.68 -2.79
N TRP A 230 0.90 -8.56 -3.19
CA TRP A 230 1.22 -7.91 -4.46
C TRP A 230 2.64 -7.36 -4.51
N TYR A 231 3.10 -6.78 -3.42
CA TYR A 231 4.41 -6.15 -3.32
C TYR A 231 5.54 -7.18 -3.18
N TYR A 232 5.33 -8.20 -2.33
CA TYR A 232 6.36 -9.18 -2.01
C TYR A 232 6.31 -10.46 -2.87
N LYS A 233 5.41 -10.60 -3.82
CA LYS A 233 5.26 -11.81 -4.68
C LYS A 233 6.54 -12.27 -5.37
N GLN A 234 7.49 -11.38 -5.57
CA GLN A 234 8.77 -11.72 -6.21
C GLN A 234 9.79 -12.38 -5.26
N TYR A 235 9.60 -12.27 -3.96
CA TYR A 235 10.51 -12.80 -2.94
C TYR A 235 10.08 -14.17 -2.40
N PHE A 236 8.89 -14.63 -2.72
CA PHE A 236 8.33 -15.89 -2.25
C PHE A 236 7.85 -16.75 -3.41
N THR A 237 7.89 -18.07 -3.23
CA THR A 237 7.35 -18.98 -4.26
C THR A 237 5.83 -18.84 -4.38
N GLN A 238 5.14 -18.63 -3.25
CA GLN A 238 3.72 -18.35 -3.18
C GLN A 238 3.37 -17.67 -1.86
N ILE A 239 2.38 -16.77 -1.89
CA ILE A 239 1.86 -16.10 -0.70
C ILE A 239 0.36 -16.29 -0.65
N PHE A 240 -0.14 -16.85 0.45
CA PHE A 240 -1.57 -17.03 0.70
C PHE A 240 -2.06 -16.07 1.78
N ILE A 241 -3.22 -15.46 1.58
CA ILE A 241 -3.99 -14.74 2.61
C ILE A 241 -5.06 -15.69 3.09
N ASP A 242 -4.97 -16.12 4.35
CA ASP A 242 -5.91 -17.04 4.96
C ASP A 242 -6.88 -16.29 5.86
N ASN A 243 -8.09 -16.03 5.35
CA ASN A 243 -9.18 -15.38 6.06
C ASN A 243 -10.16 -16.39 6.68
N ALA A 244 -11.10 -15.92 7.50
CA ALA A 244 -12.12 -16.78 8.10
C ALA A 244 -12.95 -17.55 7.05
N ARG A 245 -13.25 -16.92 5.91
CA ARG A 245 -14.16 -17.46 4.88
C ARG A 245 -13.50 -17.80 3.55
N SER A 246 -12.28 -17.37 3.33
CA SER A 246 -11.60 -17.57 2.04
C SER A 246 -10.10 -17.64 2.18
N THR A 247 -9.46 -18.25 1.20
CA THR A 247 -8.02 -18.16 0.95
C THR A 247 -7.80 -17.46 -0.38
N SER A 248 -6.93 -16.47 -0.41
CA SER A 248 -6.64 -15.68 -1.60
C SER A 248 -5.14 -15.68 -1.90
N THR A 249 -4.78 -15.72 -3.18
CA THR A 249 -3.39 -15.68 -3.63
C THR A 249 -3.27 -15.07 -5.03
N ALA A 250 -2.10 -14.53 -5.35
CA ALA A 250 -1.75 -14.10 -6.70
C ALA A 250 -0.90 -15.19 -7.37
N ILE A 251 -1.37 -15.72 -8.48
CA ILE A 251 -0.70 -16.78 -9.24
C ILE A 251 -0.01 -16.18 -10.45
N LYS A 252 1.26 -16.52 -10.66
CA LYS A 252 2.02 -16.11 -11.85
C LYS A 252 1.56 -16.90 -13.07
N THR A 253 1.28 -16.19 -14.15
CA THR A 253 0.93 -16.76 -15.46
C THR A 253 1.91 -16.28 -16.53
N SER A 254 1.76 -16.75 -17.76
CA SER A 254 2.55 -16.25 -18.90
C SER A 254 2.32 -14.77 -19.21
N SER A 255 1.13 -14.24 -18.86
CA SER A 255 0.74 -12.84 -19.12
C SER A 255 0.86 -11.91 -17.90
N GLY A 256 1.35 -12.42 -16.76
CA GLY A 256 1.46 -11.64 -15.52
C GLY A 256 0.96 -12.39 -14.31
N TYR A 257 0.24 -11.70 -13.42
CA TYR A 257 -0.34 -12.29 -12.21
C TYR A 257 -1.86 -12.19 -12.25
N ILE A 258 -2.52 -13.26 -11.83
CA ILE A 258 -3.98 -13.30 -11.62
C ILE A 258 -4.27 -13.60 -10.15
N TRP A 259 -5.35 -13.02 -9.63
CA TRP A 259 -5.83 -13.34 -8.29
C TRP A 259 -6.76 -14.54 -8.33
N THR A 260 -6.59 -15.43 -7.38
CA THR A 260 -7.47 -16.60 -7.17
C THR A 260 -7.99 -16.55 -5.74
N HIS A 261 -9.28 -16.83 -5.58
CA HIS A 261 -9.98 -16.85 -4.31
C HIS A 261 -10.71 -18.17 -4.17
N VAL A 262 -10.45 -18.89 -3.08
CA VAL A 262 -11.10 -20.14 -2.75
C VAL A 262 -11.94 -19.92 -1.49
N GLU A 263 -13.24 -20.12 -1.59
CA GLU A 263 -14.14 -20.07 -0.43
C GLU A 263 -13.94 -21.31 0.45
N LYS A 264 -13.98 -21.11 1.76
CA LYS A 264 -13.92 -22.20 2.72
C LYS A 264 -15.32 -22.70 3.01
N ASP A 265 -15.51 -23.99 2.95
CA ASP A 265 -16.73 -24.63 3.43
C ASP A 265 -16.83 -24.41 4.94
N ILE A 266 -17.64 -23.44 5.33
CA ILE A 266 -18.01 -23.27 6.73
C ILE A 266 -19.10 -24.30 6.98
N ALA A 267 -18.70 -25.55 7.21
CA ALA A 267 -19.63 -26.54 7.74
C ALA A 267 -20.28 -25.91 8.97
N SER A 268 -21.60 -25.79 8.96
CA SER A 268 -22.37 -25.38 10.12
C SER A 268 -21.87 -26.18 11.31
N LYS A 269 -21.16 -25.51 12.23
CA LYS A 269 -20.80 -26.18 13.50
C LYS A 269 -22.10 -26.72 14.09
N PRO A 270 -22.12 -28.01 14.46
CA PRO A 270 -23.27 -28.62 15.06
C PRO A 270 -23.69 -27.92 16.36
#